data_e8eb31937cd50fb306221ca7aca03e03
#
_entry.id   e8eb31937cd50fb306221ca7aca03e03
#
_cell.length_a   1.000
_cell.length_b   1.000
_cell.length_c   1.000
_cell.angle_alpha   90.00
_cell.angle_beta   90.00
_cell.angle_gamma   90.00
#
_symmetry.space_group_name_H-M   'P 1'
#
loop_
_entity.id
_entity.type
_entity.pdbx_description
1 polymer ?
#
loop_
_entity_poly.entity_id
_entity_poly.type
_entity_poly.pdbx_seq_one_letter_code
_entity_poly.pdbx_strand_id
1 'polypeptide(L)'
;NIVHELPIQVNDPDLLLRLVYVDDVVADFLRVIKKTSHERVSRPIIKPEYSISLGEIAEQIKAFRGCRSSLISELVGEGLLRALYATYISYLIPEQFSYSLNQNVDERGVFVEMLKTKNSGQFSYFTAHPGVTRGGHYHHSKSEKFLVIMGEARFKFRNIITDESYELFTSG
;
A
#
# COMPACT_ATOMS: atom_id res chain seq x y z
N ASN A 1 11.07 1.84 -18.21
CA ASN A 1 12.11 0.81 -18.03
C ASN A 1 11.83 -0.04 -16.78
N ILE A 2 11.69 0.54 -15.55
CA ILE A 2 11.52 -0.22 -14.29
C ILE A 2 10.28 -1.12 -14.34
N VAL A 3 9.15 -0.62 -14.84
CA VAL A 3 7.89 -1.38 -15.02
C VAL A 3 8.10 -2.62 -15.89
N HIS A 4 8.92 -2.50 -16.93
CA HIS A 4 9.20 -3.56 -17.89
C HIS A 4 10.48 -4.35 -17.58
N GLU A 5 10.99 -4.26 -16.36
CA GLU A 5 12.20 -4.95 -15.89
C GLU A 5 13.49 -4.63 -16.67
N LEU A 6 13.47 -3.56 -17.41
CA LEU A 6 14.66 -3.10 -18.12
C LEU A 6 15.63 -2.40 -17.16
N PRO A 7 16.93 -2.60 -17.35
CA PRO A 7 17.93 -1.93 -16.53
C PRO A 7 17.85 -0.42 -16.68
N ILE A 8 18.09 0.27 -15.57
CA ILE A 8 18.25 1.72 -15.55
C ILE A 8 19.63 2.07 -15.03
N GLN A 9 20.19 3.13 -15.58
CA GLN A 9 21.41 3.75 -15.08
C GLN A 9 21.08 5.14 -14.61
N VAL A 10 21.41 5.46 -13.37
CA VAL A 10 21.27 6.78 -12.77
C VAL A 10 22.67 7.36 -12.65
N ASN A 11 23.03 8.29 -13.54
CA ASN A 11 24.39 8.85 -13.61
C ASN A 11 24.65 9.85 -12.48
N ASP A 12 23.63 10.60 -12.08
CA ASP A 12 23.70 11.59 -11.00
C ASP A 12 22.49 11.40 -10.08
N PRO A 13 22.63 10.56 -9.05
CA PRO A 13 21.51 10.28 -8.14
C PRO A 13 21.11 11.47 -7.27
N ASP A 14 22.00 12.43 -7.06
CA ASP A 14 21.76 13.60 -6.22
C ASP A 14 21.16 14.78 -6.99
N LEU A 15 21.02 14.66 -8.32
CA LEU A 15 20.38 15.67 -9.14
C LEU A 15 18.96 15.93 -8.66
N LEU A 16 18.71 17.13 -8.17
CA LEU A 16 17.37 17.56 -7.73
C LEU A 16 16.49 17.91 -8.92
N LEU A 17 15.32 17.31 -8.96
CA LEU A 17 14.27 17.58 -9.92
C LEU A 17 13.12 18.34 -9.25
N ARG A 18 12.55 19.29 -9.99
CA ARG A 18 11.31 20.00 -9.62
C ARG A 18 10.18 19.43 -10.47
N LEU A 19 9.19 18.86 -9.84
CA LEU A 19 8.12 18.11 -10.47
C LEU A 19 6.76 18.70 -10.12
N VAL A 20 5.86 18.69 -11.09
CA VAL A 20 4.43 18.91 -10.89
C VAL A 20 3.67 17.73 -11.47
N TYR A 21 2.53 17.39 -10.88
CA TYR A 21 1.72 16.31 -11.40
C TYR A 21 0.82 16.81 -12.54
N VAL A 22 0.63 15.97 -13.56
CA VAL A 22 -0.10 16.37 -14.78
C VAL A 22 -1.53 16.81 -14.50
N ASP A 23 -2.23 16.19 -13.56
CA ASP A 23 -3.60 16.56 -13.22
C ASP A 23 -3.67 17.96 -12.59
N ASP A 24 -2.66 18.34 -11.80
CA ASP A 24 -2.55 19.70 -11.24
C ASP A 24 -2.32 20.74 -12.35
N VAL A 25 -1.52 20.38 -13.37
CA VAL A 25 -1.31 21.20 -14.57
C VAL A 25 -2.62 21.41 -15.32
N VAL A 26 -3.36 20.32 -15.57
CA VAL A 26 -4.66 20.35 -16.26
C VAL A 26 -5.68 21.16 -15.48
N ALA A 27 -5.76 20.95 -14.16
CA ALA A 27 -6.66 21.71 -13.30
C ALA A 27 -6.38 23.22 -13.37
N ASP A 28 -5.12 23.61 -13.39
CA ASP A 28 -4.70 25.02 -13.50
C ASP A 28 -5.05 25.61 -14.84
N PHE A 29 -4.84 24.88 -15.94
CA PHE A 29 -5.26 25.31 -17.28
C PHE A 29 -6.77 25.51 -17.35
N LEU A 30 -7.57 24.57 -16.85
CA LEU A 30 -9.02 24.71 -16.82
C LEU A 30 -9.47 25.91 -15.97
N ARG A 31 -8.79 26.20 -14.87
CA ARG A 31 -9.03 27.37 -14.04
C ARG A 31 -8.77 28.66 -14.79
N VAL A 32 -7.67 28.73 -15.55
CA VAL A 32 -7.32 29.89 -16.36
C VAL A 32 -8.32 30.11 -17.49
N ILE A 33 -8.71 29.06 -18.21
CA ILE A 33 -9.68 29.13 -19.31
C ILE A 33 -11.06 29.61 -18.82
N LYS A 34 -11.47 29.19 -17.61
CA LYS A 34 -12.77 29.58 -17.02
C LYS A 34 -12.78 31.02 -16.49
N LYS A 35 -11.63 31.68 -16.33
CA LYS A 35 -11.57 33.09 -15.93
C LYS A 35 -12.04 33.97 -17.07
N THR A 36 -13.12 34.72 -16.85
CA THR A 36 -13.72 35.66 -17.77
C THR A 36 -13.14 37.09 -17.68
N SER A 37 -12.23 37.34 -16.75
CA SER A 37 -11.63 38.66 -16.56
C SER A 37 -10.43 38.89 -17.47
N HIS A 38 -10.36 40.10 -18.07
CA HIS A 38 -9.22 40.57 -18.90
C HIS A 38 -7.96 40.87 -18.06
N GLU A 39 -7.87 40.43 -16.82
CA GLU A 39 -6.65 40.52 -16.04
C GLU A 39 -5.53 39.73 -16.73
N ARG A 40 -4.44 40.42 -17.08
CA ARG A 40 -3.24 39.74 -17.55
C ARG A 40 -2.79 38.76 -16.51
N VAL A 41 -2.97 37.46 -16.81
CA VAL A 41 -2.45 36.39 -15.99
C VAL A 41 -0.93 36.46 -16.07
N SER A 42 -0.31 37.00 -15.03
CA SER A 42 1.13 36.87 -14.85
C SER A 42 1.40 35.37 -14.68
N ARG A 43 2.38 34.83 -15.38
CA ARG A 43 2.85 33.43 -15.44
C ARG A 43 2.34 32.58 -14.26
N PRO A 44 1.33 31.71 -14.44
CA PRO A 44 0.79 30.90 -13.36
C PRO A 44 1.88 29.95 -12.84
N ILE A 45 2.04 29.91 -11.52
CA ILE A 45 2.88 28.91 -10.86
C ILE A 45 1.97 27.75 -10.48
N ILE A 46 2.19 26.60 -11.09
CA ILE A 46 1.43 25.40 -10.81
C ILE A 46 1.86 24.86 -9.45
N LYS A 47 0.88 24.47 -8.65
CA LYS A 47 1.11 23.88 -7.33
C LYS A 47 0.17 22.66 -7.13
N PRO A 48 0.61 21.67 -6.32
CA PRO A 48 1.89 21.62 -5.61
C PRO A 48 3.08 21.34 -6.55
N GLU A 49 4.23 21.89 -6.20
CA GLU A 49 5.51 21.55 -6.81
C GLU A 49 6.31 20.72 -5.80
N TYR A 50 6.89 19.64 -6.26
CA TYR A 50 7.67 18.70 -5.45
C TYR A 50 9.15 18.79 -5.84
N SER A 51 10.03 18.71 -4.84
CA SER A 51 11.48 18.60 -5.05
C SER A 51 11.94 17.24 -4.55
N ILE A 52 12.63 16.48 -5.38
CA ILE A 52 13.10 15.13 -5.11
C ILE A 52 14.32 14.84 -5.96
N SER A 53 15.27 14.04 -5.45
CA SER A 53 16.43 13.64 -6.23
C SER A 53 16.08 12.53 -7.24
N LEU A 54 16.88 12.44 -8.30
CA LEU A 54 16.72 11.42 -9.32
C LEU A 54 16.89 10.00 -8.74
N GLY A 55 17.83 9.86 -7.79
CA GLY A 55 18.05 8.60 -7.08
C GLY A 55 16.83 8.18 -6.26
N GLU A 56 16.26 9.11 -5.48
CA GLU A 56 15.06 8.83 -4.67
C GLU A 56 13.86 8.43 -5.53
N ILE A 57 13.65 9.08 -6.69
CA ILE A 57 12.60 8.67 -7.64
C ILE A 57 12.83 7.24 -8.11
N ALA A 58 14.06 6.91 -8.51
CA ALA A 58 14.38 5.57 -9.00
C ALA A 58 14.12 4.50 -7.93
N GLU A 59 14.56 4.74 -6.70
CA GLU A 59 14.32 3.82 -5.58
C GLU A 59 12.84 3.70 -5.23
N GLN A 60 12.09 4.81 -5.26
CA GLN A 60 10.66 4.79 -4.98
C GLN A 60 9.87 3.98 -6.04
N ILE A 61 10.22 4.11 -7.33
CA ILE A 61 9.57 3.34 -8.39
C ILE A 61 9.94 1.85 -8.29
N LYS A 62 11.19 1.52 -7.90
CA LYS A 62 11.58 0.14 -7.60
C LYS A 62 10.79 -0.43 -6.42
N ALA A 63 10.55 0.37 -5.37
CA ALA A 63 9.75 -0.03 -4.22
C ALA A 63 8.30 -0.33 -4.63
N PHE A 64 7.68 0.48 -5.48
CA PHE A 64 6.35 0.21 -6.04
C PHE A 64 6.29 -1.13 -6.77
N ARG A 65 7.30 -1.43 -7.58
CA ARG A 65 7.40 -2.72 -8.23
C ARG A 65 7.55 -3.87 -7.24
N GLY A 66 8.40 -3.69 -6.24
CA GLY A 66 8.69 -4.69 -5.20
C GLY A 66 7.51 -4.99 -4.27
N CYS A 67 6.47 -4.12 -4.20
CA CYS A 67 5.36 -4.28 -3.27
C CYS A 67 4.55 -5.58 -3.50
N ARG A 68 4.53 -6.11 -4.72
CA ARG A 68 3.81 -7.35 -5.06
C ARG A 68 4.46 -8.60 -4.47
N SER A 69 5.77 -8.62 -4.34
CA SER A 69 6.52 -9.74 -3.74
C SER A 69 6.70 -9.55 -2.24
N SER A 70 6.97 -8.33 -1.80
CA SER A 70 7.15 -8.01 -0.38
C SER A 70 5.83 -7.87 0.37
N LEU A 71 4.72 -7.62 -0.34
CA LEU A 71 3.41 -7.24 0.15
C LEU A 71 3.40 -5.91 0.92
N ILE A 72 4.49 -5.16 0.91
CA ILE A 72 4.62 -3.87 1.60
C ILE A 72 4.00 -2.79 0.73
N SER A 73 2.94 -2.15 1.23
CA SER A 73 2.36 -0.96 0.62
C SER A 73 3.18 0.27 0.99
N GLU A 74 3.55 1.06 -0.01
CA GLU A 74 4.14 2.37 0.19
C GLU A 74 3.08 3.41 0.61
N LEU A 75 3.52 4.57 1.10
CA LEU A 75 2.63 5.66 1.56
C LEU A 75 2.05 6.44 0.38
N VAL A 76 1.20 5.77 -0.40
CA VAL A 76 0.67 6.30 -1.67
C VAL A 76 -0.66 7.05 -1.52
N GLY A 77 -1.03 7.45 -0.32
CA GLY A 77 -2.31 8.13 -0.04
C GLY A 77 -2.36 9.58 -0.53
N GLU A 78 -1.24 10.29 -0.54
CA GLU A 78 -1.18 11.72 -0.86
C GLU A 78 0.17 12.15 -1.44
N GLY A 79 0.24 13.40 -1.86
CA GLY A 79 1.46 14.07 -2.27
C GLY A 79 2.17 13.44 -3.46
N LEU A 80 3.50 13.61 -3.50
CA LEU A 80 4.33 13.11 -4.58
C LEU A 80 4.24 11.60 -4.75
N LEU A 81 4.22 10.83 -3.66
CA LEU A 81 4.18 9.37 -3.75
C LEU A 81 2.89 8.87 -4.40
N ARG A 82 1.75 9.51 -4.12
CA ARG A 82 0.49 9.23 -4.82
C ARG A 82 0.60 9.49 -6.32
N ALA A 83 1.16 10.65 -6.70
CA ALA A 83 1.33 11.04 -8.09
C ALA A 83 2.28 10.09 -8.85
N LEU A 84 3.42 9.75 -8.23
CA LEU A 84 4.37 8.79 -8.79
C LEU A 84 3.77 7.38 -8.92
N TYR A 85 2.99 6.94 -7.93
CA TYR A 85 2.34 5.63 -7.96
C TYR A 85 1.25 5.57 -9.04
N ALA A 86 0.42 6.61 -9.15
CA ALA A 86 -0.57 6.72 -10.24
C ALA A 86 0.12 6.66 -11.62
N THR A 87 1.22 7.38 -11.76
CA THR A 87 2.05 7.34 -12.98
C THR A 87 2.62 5.94 -13.21
N TYR A 88 3.19 5.30 -12.17
CA TYR A 88 3.71 3.93 -12.27
C TYR A 88 2.64 2.94 -12.75
N ILE A 89 1.44 2.99 -12.15
CA ILE A 89 0.32 2.11 -12.53
C ILE A 89 -0.11 2.33 -13.99
N SER A 90 -0.08 3.57 -14.48
CA SER A 90 -0.46 3.88 -15.87
C SER A 90 0.44 3.25 -16.93
N TYR A 91 1.63 2.79 -16.55
CA TYR A 91 2.56 2.06 -17.42
C TYR A 91 2.44 0.55 -17.34
N LEU A 92 1.59 0.02 -16.45
CA LEU A 92 1.36 -1.42 -16.36
C LEU A 92 0.51 -1.89 -17.55
N ILE A 93 0.84 -3.06 -18.09
CA ILE A 93 -0.02 -3.74 -19.05
C ILE A 93 -1.11 -4.54 -18.32
N PRO A 94 -2.24 -4.88 -18.96
CA PRO A 94 -3.38 -5.55 -18.31
C PRO A 94 -2.99 -6.83 -17.54
N GLU A 95 -2.07 -7.60 -18.07
CA GLU A 95 -1.57 -8.84 -17.47
C GLU A 95 -0.85 -8.62 -16.14
N GLN A 96 -0.38 -7.39 -15.92
CA GLN A 96 0.29 -6.98 -14.68
C GLN A 96 -0.67 -6.42 -13.62
N PHE A 97 -1.98 -6.33 -13.87
CA PHE A 97 -2.93 -5.84 -12.86
C PHE A 97 -3.25 -6.88 -11.78
N SER A 98 -3.01 -8.14 -12.05
CA SER A 98 -3.19 -9.22 -11.08
C SER A 98 -1.87 -9.91 -10.74
N TYR A 99 -1.79 -10.43 -9.54
CA TYR A 99 -0.68 -11.26 -9.08
C TYR A 99 -1.16 -12.25 -8.02
N SER A 100 -0.50 -13.38 -7.93
CA SER A 100 -0.81 -14.41 -6.95
C SER A 100 -0.20 -14.09 -5.60
N LEU A 101 -0.96 -14.39 -4.53
CA LEU A 101 -0.47 -14.34 -3.16
C LEU A 101 0.01 -15.72 -2.73
N ASN A 102 1.06 -15.76 -1.94
CA ASN A 102 1.55 -17.01 -1.35
C ASN A 102 0.53 -17.56 -0.35
N GLN A 103 0.19 -18.82 -0.52
CA GLN A 103 -0.71 -19.54 0.39
C GLN A 103 0.09 -20.50 1.25
N ASN A 104 -0.01 -20.37 2.56
CA ASN A 104 0.52 -21.31 3.51
C ASN A 104 -0.59 -22.28 3.88
N VAL A 105 -0.52 -23.50 3.34
CA VAL A 105 -1.54 -24.54 3.51
C VAL A 105 -1.02 -25.58 4.48
N ASP A 106 -1.81 -25.92 5.50
CA ASP A 106 -1.55 -27.01 6.43
C ASP A 106 -2.87 -27.76 6.76
N GLU A 107 -2.81 -28.76 7.61
CA GLU A 107 -3.98 -29.54 8.05
C GLU A 107 -5.07 -28.71 8.74
N ARG A 108 -4.76 -27.50 9.19
CA ARG A 108 -5.70 -26.59 9.85
C ARG A 108 -6.46 -25.70 8.87
N GLY A 109 -5.99 -25.59 7.62
CA GLY A 109 -6.54 -24.73 6.57
C GLY A 109 -5.48 -23.89 5.88
N VAL A 110 -5.85 -22.73 5.38
CA VAL A 110 -4.99 -21.84 4.59
C VAL A 110 -4.74 -20.56 5.36
N PHE A 111 -3.52 -20.03 5.28
CA PHE A 111 -3.16 -18.68 5.74
C PHE A 111 -2.53 -17.89 4.60
N VAL A 112 -2.98 -16.65 4.40
CA VAL A 112 -2.50 -15.76 3.34
C VAL A 112 -2.25 -14.36 3.89
N GLU A 113 -1.02 -13.89 3.75
CA GLU A 113 -0.73 -12.46 3.93
C GLU A 113 -1.16 -11.70 2.67
N MET A 114 -1.92 -10.64 2.83
CA MET A 114 -2.43 -9.83 1.73
C MET A 114 -1.70 -8.50 1.58
N LEU A 115 -1.40 -7.87 2.69
CA LEU A 115 -0.84 -6.54 2.74
C LEU A 115 -0.05 -6.33 4.02
N LYS A 116 1.09 -5.67 3.90
CA LYS A 116 1.90 -5.16 5.02
C LYS A 116 2.11 -3.66 4.86
N THR A 117 2.31 -2.99 5.96
CA THR A 117 2.79 -1.62 5.98
C THR A 117 4.09 -1.53 6.77
N LYS A 118 4.89 -0.51 6.50
CA LYS A 118 6.18 -0.34 7.20
C LYS A 118 6.01 -0.05 8.70
N ASN A 119 4.86 0.53 9.10
CA ASN A 119 4.66 1.08 10.45
C ASN A 119 3.27 0.83 11.05
N SER A 120 2.34 0.24 10.32
CA SER A 120 0.93 0.10 10.75
C SER A 120 0.41 -1.34 10.79
N GLY A 121 1.32 -2.33 10.63
CA GLY A 121 0.97 -3.74 10.72
C GLY A 121 0.67 -4.41 9.37
N GLN A 122 -0.09 -5.48 9.44
CA GLN A 122 -0.42 -6.30 8.27
C GLN A 122 -1.90 -6.67 8.25
N PHE A 123 -2.39 -6.97 7.06
CA PHE A 123 -3.70 -7.53 6.80
C PHE A 123 -3.55 -8.93 6.19
N SER A 124 -4.16 -9.91 6.82
CA SER A 124 -4.09 -11.32 6.40
C SER A 124 -5.46 -11.95 6.52
N TYR A 125 -5.71 -13.01 5.78
CA TYR A 125 -6.86 -13.88 6.05
C TYR A 125 -6.42 -15.32 6.26
N PHE A 126 -7.25 -16.09 6.90
CA PHE A 126 -7.08 -17.53 6.99
C PHE A 126 -8.44 -18.25 6.98
N THR A 127 -8.40 -19.50 6.57
CA THR A 127 -9.48 -20.45 6.78
C THR A 127 -9.11 -21.40 7.91
N ALA A 128 -10.09 -21.98 8.54
CA ALA A 128 -9.90 -23.06 9.52
C ALA A 128 -10.95 -24.14 9.27
N HIS A 129 -10.52 -25.39 9.28
CA HIS A 129 -11.47 -26.52 9.22
C HIS A 129 -12.29 -26.60 10.51
N PRO A 130 -13.54 -27.12 10.45
CA PRO A 130 -14.35 -27.31 11.64
C PRO A 130 -13.63 -28.10 12.75
N GLY A 131 -13.71 -27.58 13.96
CA GLY A 131 -13.07 -28.23 15.13
C GLY A 131 -11.58 -27.96 15.31
N VAL A 132 -10.95 -27.26 14.37
CA VAL A 132 -9.52 -26.95 14.45
C VAL A 132 -9.27 -25.70 15.30
N THR A 133 -8.23 -25.76 16.13
CA THR A 133 -7.73 -24.62 16.91
C THR A 133 -6.50 -24.03 16.26
N ARG A 134 -6.51 -22.71 16.05
CA ARG A 134 -5.35 -21.90 15.66
C ARG A 134 -4.96 -20.98 16.82
N GLY A 135 -3.70 -20.64 16.94
CA GLY A 135 -3.18 -19.75 18.00
C GLY A 135 -2.22 -20.47 18.93
N GLY A 136 -2.42 -20.33 20.25
CA GLY A 136 -1.52 -20.88 21.27
C GLY A 136 -0.24 -20.08 21.43
N HIS A 137 -0.28 -18.76 21.18
CA HIS A 137 0.84 -17.84 21.34
C HIS A 137 0.37 -16.56 22.02
N TYR A 138 1.29 -15.73 22.43
CA TYR A 138 1.00 -14.42 23.02
C TYR A 138 1.84 -13.32 22.36
N HIS A 139 1.39 -12.09 22.53
CA HIS A 139 2.07 -10.91 22.01
C HIS A 139 2.31 -9.89 23.12
N HIS A 140 3.50 -9.31 23.15
CA HIS A 140 3.85 -8.22 24.09
C HIS A 140 3.40 -6.83 23.58
N SER A 141 3.49 -6.59 22.27
CA SER A 141 3.31 -5.27 21.67
C SER A 141 2.40 -5.25 20.46
N LYS A 142 1.83 -6.38 20.07
CA LYS A 142 0.97 -6.50 18.90
C LYS A 142 -0.49 -6.50 19.29
N SER A 143 -1.29 -5.62 18.70
CA SER A 143 -2.75 -5.65 18.77
C SER A 143 -3.30 -6.37 17.55
N GLU A 144 -4.31 -7.21 17.75
CA GLU A 144 -4.97 -7.95 16.68
C GLU A 144 -6.46 -7.63 16.66
N LYS A 145 -7.02 -7.56 15.46
CA LYS A 145 -8.45 -7.47 15.21
C LYS A 145 -8.86 -8.61 14.31
N PHE A 146 -9.88 -9.36 14.70
CA PHE A 146 -10.43 -10.45 13.91
C PHE A 146 -11.80 -10.08 13.37
N LEU A 147 -12.06 -10.51 12.14
CA LEU A 147 -13.36 -10.48 11.51
C LEU A 147 -13.68 -11.89 11.03
N VAL A 148 -14.78 -12.45 11.46
CA VAL A 148 -15.32 -13.69 10.91
C VAL A 148 -16.15 -13.33 9.69
N ILE A 149 -15.76 -13.83 8.51
CA ILE A 149 -16.43 -13.52 7.24
C ILE A 149 -17.48 -14.60 6.94
N MET A 150 -17.21 -15.85 7.35
CA MET A 150 -18.10 -16.97 7.09
C MET A 150 -17.91 -18.04 8.17
N GLY A 151 -19.01 -18.59 8.65
CA GLY A 151 -19.03 -19.64 9.68
C GLY A 151 -19.03 -19.09 11.10
N GLU A 152 -18.61 -19.90 12.04
CA GLU A 152 -18.60 -19.59 13.46
C GLU A 152 -17.21 -19.77 14.05
N ALA A 153 -16.81 -18.86 14.94
CA ALA A 153 -15.53 -18.93 15.63
C ALA A 153 -15.70 -18.72 17.14
N ARG A 154 -14.90 -19.45 17.89
CA ARG A 154 -14.75 -19.29 19.32
C ARG A 154 -13.34 -18.80 19.62
N PHE A 155 -13.21 -17.58 20.13
CA PHE A 155 -11.95 -17.00 20.55
C PHE A 155 -11.73 -17.19 22.04
N LYS A 156 -10.57 -17.72 22.41
CA LYS A 156 -10.16 -17.91 23.81
C LYS A 156 -8.91 -17.07 24.07
N PHE A 157 -8.97 -16.25 25.08
CA PHE A 157 -7.87 -15.41 25.54
C PHE A 157 -7.54 -15.75 26.99
N ARG A 158 -6.26 -15.72 27.33
CA ARG A 158 -5.80 -15.87 28.70
C ARG A 158 -4.75 -14.81 29.00
N ASN A 159 -4.93 -14.09 30.09
CA ASN A 159 -3.91 -13.20 30.60
C ASN A 159 -2.79 -14.05 31.25
N ILE A 160 -1.57 -13.96 30.74
CA ILE A 160 -0.43 -14.77 31.22
C ILE A 160 0.06 -14.39 32.60
N ILE A 161 -0.33 -13.21 33.14
CA ILE A 161 0.07 -12.70 34.46
C ILE A 161 -0.99 -13.06 35.52
N THR A 162 -2.27 -12.78 35.21
CA THR A 162 -3.37 -12.99 36.19
C THR A 162 -4.06 -14.35 36.03
N ASP A 163 -3.75 -15.07 34.95
CA ASP A 163 -4.38 -16.34 34.55
C ASP A 163 -5.89 -16.26 34.27
N GLU A 164 -6.43 -15.02 34.22
CA GLU A 164 -7.83 -14.81 33.84
C GLU A 164 -8.06 -15.19 32.37
N SER A 165 -9.15 -15.86 32.12
CA SER A 165 -9.52 -16.38 30.81
C SER A 165 -10.83 -15.79 30.33
N TYR A 166 -10.89 -15.46 29.04
CA TYR A 166 -12.07 -14.91 28.37
C TYR A 166 -12.40 -15.75 27.14
N GLU A 167 -13.68 -15.91 26.87
CA GLU A 167 -14.17 -16.63 25.71
C GLU A 167 -15.23 -15.79 24.98
N LEU A 168 -15.09 -15.68 23.67
CA LEU A 168 -16.01 -14.95 22.79
C LEU A 168 -16.46 -15.87 21.66
N PHE A 169 -17.75 -15.83 21.36
CA PHE A 169 -18.34 -16.47 20.19
C PHE A 169 -18.75 -15.41 19.18
N THR A 170 -18.48 -15.67 17.92
CA THR A 170 -18.87 -14.79 16.83
C THR A 170 -19.13 -15.58 15.55
N SER A 171 -19.96 -15.03 14.69
CA SER A 171 -20.31 -15.59 13.38
C SER A 171 -20.20 -14.51 12.30
N GLY A 172 -19.98 -14.94 11.05
CA GLY A 172 -19.99 -14.12 9.85
C GLY A 172 -21.05 -14.56 8.87
#